data_bbbfc5345624361d149ee373ffb84965
#
_entry.id   bbbfc5345624361d149ee373ffb84965
#
_cell.length_a   1.000
_cell.length_b   1.000
_cell.length_c   1.000
_cell.angle_alpha   90.00
_cell.angle_beta   90.00
_cell.angle_gamma   90.00
#
_symmetry.space_group_name_H-M   'P 1'
#
loop_
_entity.id
_entity.type
_entity.pdbx_description
1 polymer ?
#
loop_
_entity_poly.entity_id
_entity_poly.type
_entity_poly.pdbx_seq_one_letter_code
_entity_poly.pdbx_strand_id
1 'polypeptide(L)'
;MQLDWKILRSGEQIMYRLRGLYEGYGYRRFKMSKFEEYDLYVRNKDFLVSDRMITFTDARGVLMALKPDVTLSIIKNTREEEAGPRKVYYNETVYRSGKGDEAFQEIMQTGLECIGQLDLYHIYEVTALAVGSPAADRPRQRRGKARDA
;
A
#
# COMPACT_ATOMS: atom_id res chain seq x y z
N MET A 1 -14.95 15.21 21.28
CA MET A 1 -14.23 14.00 21.75
C MET A 1 -12.84 14.05 21.17
N GLN A 2 -11.83 14.18 22.00
CA GLN A 2 -10.43 14.24 21.54
C GLN A 2 -9.89 12.82 21.55
N LEU A 3 -9.41 12.31 20.41
CA LEU A 3 -8.86 10.97 20.30
C LEU A 3 -7.53 10.91 21.08
N ASP A 4 -7.43 10.01 22.05
CA ASP A 4 -6.16 9.76 22.73
C ASP A 4 -5.27 8.88 21.87
N TRP A 5 -4.26 9.48 21.22
CA TRP A 5 -3.30 8.78 20.37
C TRP A 5 -2.50 7.68 21.09
N LYS A 6 -2.50 7.68 22.43
CA LYS A 6 -1.80 6.68 23.22
C LYS A 6 -2.44 5.31 23.19
N ILE A 7 -3.72 5.22 22.82
CA ILE A 7 -4.41 3.92 22.66
C ILE A 7 -3.99 3.19 21.37
N LEU A 8 -3.39 3.89 20.42
CA LEU A 8 -2.94 3.31 19.15
C LEU A 8 -1.55 2.69 19.32
N ARG A 9 -1.38 1.48 18.78
CA ARG A 9 -0.06 0.84 18.68
C ARG A 9 0.83 1.63 17.71
N SER A 10 2.14 1.50 17.86
CA SER A 10 3.10 2.24 17.04
C SER A 10 2.84 2.10 15.54
N GLY A 11 2.56 0.89 15.06
CA GLY A 11 2.24 0.66 13.64
C GLY A 11 0.96 1.37 13.18
N GLU A 12 -0.07 1.44 14.03
CA GLU A 12 -1.31 2.17 13.73
C GLU A 12 -1.05 3.68 13.67
N GLN A 13 -0.25 4.21 14.59
CA GLN A 13 0.14 5.62 14.57
C GLN A 13 0.88 6.00 13.28
N ILE A 14 1.84 5.16 12.86
CA ILE A 14 2.56 5.34 11.60
C ILE A 14 1.60 5.34 10.42
N MET A 15 0.71 4.36 10.37
CA MET A 15 -0.29 4.23 9.31
C MET A 15 -1.17 5.49 9.20
N TYR A 16 -1.66 6.02 10.32
CA TYR A 16 -2.48 7.24 10.31
C TYR A 16 -1.68 8.48 9.91
N ARG A 17 -0.41 8.58 10.29
CA ARG A 17 0.46 9.69 9.85
C ARG A 17 0.73 9.64 8.36
N LEU A 18 1.04 8.46 7.81
CA LEU A 18 1.23 8.26 6.37
C LEU A 18 -0.05 8.57 5.60
N ARG A 19 -1.19 8.12 6.08
CA ARG A 19 -2.48 8.46 5.51
C ARG A 19 -2.68 9.97 5.43
N GLY A 20 -2.48 10.68 6.53
CA GLY A 20 -2.62 12.15 6.55
C GLY A 20 -1.64 12.85 5.60
N LEU A 21 -0.41 12.33 5.49
CA LEU A 21 0.59 12.82 4.54
C LEU A 21 0.10 12.65 3.09
N TYR A 22 -0.31 11.45 2.71
CA TYR A 22 -0.73 11.13 1.34
C TYR A 22 -2.03 11.86 0.95
N GLU A 23 -3.03 11.90 1.84
CA GLU A 23 -4.26 12.65 1.60
C GLU A 23 -4.00 14.15 1.43
N GLY A 24 -3.02 14.71 2.16
CA GLY A 24 -2.58 16.10 2.01
C GLY A 24 -1.99 16.43 0.64
N TYR A 25 -1.46 15.44 -0.07
CA TYR A 25 -0.96 15.55 -1.45
C TYR A 25 -1.99 15.12 -2.51
N GLY A 26 -3.26 14.91 -2.10
CA GLY A 26 -4.35 14.58 -3.00
C GLY A 26 -4.46 13.10 -3.39
N TYR A 27 -3.71 12.22 -2.71
CA TYR A 27 -3.85 10.78 -2.91
C TYR A 27 -5.13 10.28 -2.25
N ARG A 28 -5.87 9.40 -2.94
CA ARG A 28 -7.10 8.80 -2.43
C ARG A 28 -6.85 7.36 -2.00
N ARG A 29 -7.53 6.94 -0.96
CA ARG A 29 -7.43 5.56 -0.50
C ARG A 29 -7.93 4.58 -1.54
N PHE A 30 -7.10 3.65 -1.92
CA PHE A 30 -7.48 2.48 -2.70
C PHE A 30 -7.72 1.29 -1.77
N LYS A 31 -8.87 0.65 -1.95
CA LYS A 31 -9.25 -0.57 -1.21
C LYS A 31 -9.48 -1.68 -2.22
N MET A 32 -8.91 -2.84 -1.97
CA MET A 32 -8.99 -3.97 -2.89
C MET A 32 -9.54 -5.23 -2.24
N SER A 33 -9.93 -6.21 -3.06
CA SER A 33 -10.23 -7.55 -2.61
C SER A 33 -8.99 -8.23 -2.04
N LYS A 34 -9.18 -9.22 -1.15
CA LYS A 34 -8.08 -10.06 -0.65
C LYS A 34 -7.62 -11.08 -1.69
N PHE A 35 -8.44 -11.37 -2.67
CA PHE A 35 -8.22 -12.37 -3.70
C PHE A 35 -8.69 -11.88 -5.06
N GLU A 36 -8.07 -12.41 -6.10
CA GLU A 36 -8.35 -12.14 -7.51
C GLU A 36 -8.34 -13.47 -8.28
N GLU A 37 -8.86 -13.48 -9.50
CA GLU A 37 -8.71 -14.63 -10.38
C GLU A 37 -7.22 -14.85 -10.69
N TYR A 38 -6.77 -16.10 -10.58
CA TYR A 38 -5.36 -16.47 -10.81
C TYR A 38 -4.84 -16.03 -12.18
N ASP A 39 -5.72 -16.03 -13.18
CA ASP A 39 -5.41 -15.64 -14.54
C ASP A 39 -4.90 -14.19 -14.68
N LEU A 40 -5.32 -13.29 -13.81
CA LEU A 40 -4.76 -11.93 -13.73
C LEU A 40 -3.24 -11.95 -13.53
N TYR A 41 -2.77 -12.82 -12.66
CA TYR A 41 -1.35 -12.92 -12.33
C TYR A 41 -0.56 -13.67 -13.41
N VAL A 42 -1.16 -14.69 -14.02
CA VAL A 42 -0.53 -15.45 -15.12
C VAL A 42 -0.25 -14.57 -16.32
N ARG A 43 -1.21 -13.70 -16.66
CA ARG A 43 -1.06 -12.78 -17.81
C ARG A 43 -0.04 -11.66 -17.55
N ASN A 44 0.29 -11.39 -16.30
CA ASN A 44 1.15 -10.28 -15.89
C ASN A 44 2.38 -10.76 -15.09
N LYS A 45 2.95 -11.91 -15.45
CA LYS A 45 4.07 -12.53 -14.70
C LYS A 45 5.28 -11.61 -14.52
N ASP A 46 5.56 -10.78 -15.51
CA ASP A 46 6.73 -9.89 -15.53
C ASP A 46 6.63 -8.79 -14.47
N PHE A 47 5.44 -8.50 -13.95
CA PHE A 47 5.20 -7.52 -12.88
C PHE A 47 5.14 -8.13 -11.49
N LEU A 48 5.21 -9.46 -11.38
CA LEU A 48 5.15 -10.12 -10.08
C LEU A 48 6.51 -10.12 -9.39
N VAL A 49 6.54 -9.57 -8.18
CA VAL A 49 7.71 -9.62 -7.29
C VAL A 49 7.96 -11.04 -6.76
N SER A 50 6.95 -11.91 -6.80
CA SER A 50 7.03 -13.27 -6.27
C SER A 50 6.14 -14.23 -7.05
N ASP A 51 6.69 -15.36 -7.42
CA ASP A 51 6.00 -16.51 -8.00
C ASP A 51 5.28 -17.40 -6.95
N ARG A 52 5.39 -17.03 -5.66
CA ARG A 52 4.86 -17.78 -4.53
C ARG A 52 3.44 -17.36 -4.18
N MET A 53 2.53 -17.68 -5.07
CA MET A 53 1.11 -17.40 -4.88
C MET A 53 0.42 -18.51 -4.11
N ILE A 54 -0.50 -18.12 -3.24
CA ILE A 54 -1.41 -19.03 -2.56
C ILE A 54 -2.69 -19.08 -3.39
N THR A 55 -3.02 -20.25 -3.93
CA THR A 55 -4.18 -20.45 -4.79
C THR A 55 -5.24 -21.33 -4.12
N PHE A 56 -6.49 -21.13 -4.52
CA PHE A 56 -7.63 -21.94 -4.10
C PHE A 56 -8.70 -21.91 -5.19
N THR A 57 -9.65 -22.84 -5.12
CA THR A 57 -10.79 -22.88 -6.06
C THR A 57 -12.03 -22.34 -5.35
N ASP A 58 -12.73 -21.40 -5.96
CA ASP A 58 -13.99 -20.88 -5.42
C ASP A 58 -15.17 -21.86 -5.64
N ALA A 59 -16.34 -21.51 -5.10
CA ALA A 59 -17.53 -22.37 -5.20
C ALA A 59 -18.03 -22.59 -6.65
N ARG A 60 -17.58 -21.78 -7.60
CA ARG A 60 -17.92 -21.90 -9.03
C ARG A 60 -16.89 -22.71 -9.81
N GLY A 61 -15.84 -23.21 -9.15
CA GLY A 61 -14.74 -23.92 -9.78
C GLY A 61 -13.67 -23.00 -10.42
N VAL A 62 -13.71 -21.70 -10.15
CA VAL A 62 -12.73 -20.75 -10.68
C VAL A 62 -11.47 -20.77 -9.81
N LEU A 63 -10.30 -20.85 -10.44
CA LEU A 63 -9.02 -20.77 -9.73
C LEU A 63 -8.73 -19.33 -9.32
N MET A 64 -8.64 -19.12 -8.04
CA MET A 64 -8.39 -17.86 -7.38
C MET A 64 -6.99 -17.83 -6.76
N ALA A 65 -6.45 -16.63 -6.52
CA ALA A 65 -5.22 -16.43 -5.77
C ALA A 65 -5.42 -15.37 -4.69
N LEU A 66 -4.82 -15.59 -3.53
CA LEU A 66 -4.63 -14.52 -2.55
C LEU A 66 -3.63 -13.52 -3.13
N LYS A 67 -3.93 -12.23 -3.04
CA LYS A 67 -3.11 -11.17 -3.64
C LYS A 67 -1.65 -11.20 -3.11
N PRO A 68 -0.66 -11.47 -3.97
CA PRO A 68 0.75 -11.44 -3.59
C PRO A 68 1.35 -10.04 -3.67
N ASP A 69 0.64 -9.12 -4.33
CA ASP A 69 1.04 -7.77 -4.68
C ASP A 69 -0.17 -6.83 -4.77
N VAL A 70 0.06 -5.53 -4.64
CA VAL A 70 -0.99 -4.51 -4.65
C VAL A 70 -1.12 -3.86 -6.03
N THR A 71 -0.01 -3.63 -6.72
CA THR A 71 0.10 -2.84 -7.95
C THR A 71 -0.79 -3.38 -9.08
N LEU A 72 -0.78 -4.71 -9.31
CA LEU A 72 -1.62 -5.31 -10.35
C LEU A 72 -3.11 -5.10 -10.12
N SER A 73 -3.56 -5.17 -8.86
CA SER A 73 -4.97 -4.90 -8.53
C SER A 73 -5.33 -3.42 -8.76
N ILE A 74 -4.39 -2.49 -8.52
CA ILE A 74 -4.60 -1.07 -8.82
C ILE A 74 -4.71 -0.85 -10.33
N ILE A 75 -3.77 -1.41 -11.12
CA ILE A 75 -3.75 -1.30 -12.58
C ILE A 75 -5.05 -1.83 -13.18
N LYS A 76 -5.48 -3.04 -12.78
CA LYS A 76 -6.74 -3.65 -13.24
C LYS A 76 -7.95 -2.73 -13.02
N ASN A 77 -7.97 -2.00 -11.91
CA ASN A 77 -9.09 -1.14 -11.54
C ASN A 77 -8.90 0.32 -11.99
N THR A 78 -7.83 0.61 -12.74
CA THR A 78 -7.61 1.92 -13.34
C THR A 78 -8.16 1.91 -14.76
N ARG A 79 -9.12 2.81 -15.04
CA ARG A 79 -9.65 3.00 -16.38
C ARG A 79 -8.76 3.97 -17.14
N GLU A 80 -8.47 3.66 -18.41
CA GLU A 80 -7.64 4.52 -19.28
C GLU A 80 -8.29 5.88 -19.61
N GLU A 81 -9.60 6.01 -19.37
CA GLU A 81 -10.40 7.19 -19.73
C GLU A 81 -10.37 8.31 -18.66
N GLU A 82 -9.68 8.12 -17.53
CA GLU A 82 -9.58 9.17 -16.52
C GLU A 82 -8.63 10.27 -17.03
N ALA A 83 -9.14 11.49 -17.18
CA ALA A 83 -8.34 12.65 -17.52
C ALA A 83 -7.34 12.97 -16.40
N GLY A 84 -6.05 12.71 -16.65
CA GLY A 84 -4.96 13.00 -15.72
C GLY A 84 -4.50 11.81 -14.87
N PRO A 85 -3.46 12.01 -14.08
CA PRO A 85 -2.86 10.94 -13.28
C PRO A 85 -3.77 10.55 -12.10
N ARG A 86 -3.93 9.26 -11.91
CA ARG A 86 -4.63 8.69 -10.76
C ARG A 86 -3.66 8.54 -9.61
N LYS A 87 -3.90 9.28 -8.52
CA LYS A 87 -3.13 9.25 -7.29
C LYS A 87 -3.83 8.39 -6.26
N VAL A 88 -3.24 7.27 -5.86
CA VAL A 88 -3.81 6.38 -4.85
C VAL A 88 -2.77 6.02 -3.79
N TYR A 89 -3.25 5.82 -2.56
CA TYR A 89 -2.47 5.20 -1.50
C TYR A 89 -3.22 3.98 -0.96
N TYR A 90 -2.47 3.04 -0.42
CA TYR A 90 -3.04 1.82 0.14
C TYR A 90 -2.39 1.46 1.47
N ASN A 91 -3.15 0.72 2.26
CA ASN A 91 -2.67 0.00 3.43
C ASN A 91 -3.36 -1.36 3.42
N GLU A 92 -2.68 -2.35 2.87
CA GLU A 92 -3.24 -3.63 2.49
C GLU A 92 -2.34 -4.79 2.92
N THR A 93 -2.95 -5.91 3.24
CA THR A 93 -2.23 -7.15 3.50
C THR A 93 -2.08 -7.93 2.20
N VAL A 94 -0.84 -8.34 1.89
CA VAL A 94 -0.52 -9.28 0.82
C VAL A 94 -0.13 -10.63 1.42
N TYR A 95 -0.27 -11.68 0.63
CA TYR A 95 -0.14 -13.06 1.07
C TYR A 95 0.89 -13.78 0.21
N ARG A 96 1.83 -14.43 0.84
CA ARG A 96 2.88 -15.19 0.14
C ARG A 96 3.10 -16.53 0.80
N SER A 97 3.39 -17.54 0.01
CA SER A 97 3.88 -18.81 0.51
C SER A 97 5.32 -18.63 0.99
N GLY A 98 5.68 -19.22 2.12
CA GLY A 98 7.06 -19.25 2.63
C GLY A 98 8.00 -20.07 1.73
N LYS A 99 9.30 -20.07 2.07
CA LYS A 99 10.30 -20.94 1.42
C LYS A 99 10.31 -22.31 2.09
N GLY A 100 10.23 -23.37 1.29
CA GLY A 100 10.25 -24.73 1.83
C GLY A 100 9.08 -25.02 2.76
N ASP A 101 9.34 -25.46 3.98
CA ASP A 101 8.34 -25.79 5.00
C ASP A 101 7.82 -24.57 5.79
N GLU A 102 8.19 -23.33 5.38
CA GLU A 102 7.70 -22.13 6.04
C GLU A 102 6.19 -21.95 5.80
N ALA A 103 5.51 -21.47 6.84
CA ALA A 103 4.09 -21.16 6.79
C ALA A 103 3.78 -20.02 5.82
N PHE A 104 2.50 -19.90 5.45
CA PHE A 104 1.98 -18.75 4.73
C PHE A 104 2.23 -17.46 5.50
N GLN A 105 2.60 -16.41 4.79
CA GLN A 105 2.93 -15.11 5.37
C GLN A 105 1.86 -14.08 5.00
N GLU A 106 1.43 -13.35 6.01
CA GLU A 106 0.62 -12.14 5.88
C GLU A 106 1.53 -10.93 6.05
N ILE A 107 1.70 -10.13 5.00
CA ILE A 107 2.61 -8.99 4.99
C ILE A 107 1.78 -7.72 4.80
N MET A 108 1.76 -6.86 5.82
CA MET A 108 1.13 -5.55 5.68
C MET A 108 2.03 -4.63 4.85
N GLN A 109 1.46 -4.05 3.81
CA GLN A 109 2.11 -3.09 2.94
C GLN A 109 1.36 -1.76 2.95
N THR A 110 2.09 -0.68 3.15
CA THR A 110 1.59 0.68 2.98
C THR A 110 2.39 1.34 1.88
N GLY A 111 1.70 1.93 0.91
CA GLY A 111 2.36 2.55 -0.23
C GLY A 111 1.47 3.54 -0.94
N LEU A 112 2.03 4.18 -1.94
CA LEU A 112 1.34 5.10 -2.83
C LEU A 112 1.74 4.84 -4.28
N GLU A 113 0.81 5.09 -5.19
CA GLU A 113 1.04 4.96 -6.63
C GLU A 113 0.40 6.13 -7.37
N CYS A 114 1.09 6.57 -8.41
CA CYS A 114 0.60 7.56 -9.35
C CYS A 114 0.64 6.94 -10.75
N ILE A 115 -0.52 6.77 -11.37
CA ILE A 115 -0.70 6.00 -12.61
C ILE A 115 -1.36 6.87 -13.67
N GLY A 116 -0.91 6.76 -14.91
CA GLY A 116 -1.43 7.49 -16.06
C GLY A 116 -0.37 8.31 -16.77
N GLN A 117 -0.75 9.42 -17.39
CA GLN A 117 0.20 10.33 -18.01
C GLN A 117 0.92 11.14 -16.93
N LEU A 118 2.18 10.79 -16.68
CA LEU A 118 3.01 11.40 -15.64
C LEU A 118 3.95 12.43 -16.25
N ASP A 119 4.06 13.59 -15.61
CA ASP A 119 5.10 14.58 -15.86
C ASP A 119 6.20 14.51 -14.80
N LEU A 120 7.22 15.35 -14.95
CA LEU A 120 8.34 15.41 -14.02
C LEU A 120 7.92 15.78 -12.59
N TYR A 121 6.85 16.56 -12.45
CA TYR A 121 6.33 16.91 -11.12
C TYR A 121 5.79 15.69 -10.38
N HIS A 122 5.01 14.83 -11.07
CA HIS A 122 4.47 13.60 -10.48
C HIS A 122 5.58 12.63 -10.06
N ILE A 123 6.62 12.49 -10.89
CA ILE A 123 7.79 11.66 -10.57
C ILE A 123 8.50 12.19 -9.33
N TYR A 124 8.72 13.51 -9.28
CA TYR A 124 9.33 14.17 -8.13
C TYR A 124 8.48 14.00 -6.87
N GLU A 125 7.17 14.23 -6.95
CA GLU A 125 6.24 14.13 -5.82
C GLU A 125 6.24 12.71 -5.23
N VAL A 126 6.08 11.68 -6.06
CA VAL A 126 6.11 10.28 -5.61
C VAL A 126 7.42 9.95 -4.93
N THR A 127 8.54 10.36 -5.53
CA THR A 127 9.88 10.12 -4.99
C THR A 127 10.07 10.83 -3.64
N ALA A 128 9.67 12.11 -3.56
CA ALA A 128 9.76 12.89 -2.33
C ALA A 128 8.91 12.31 -1.21
N LEU A 129 7.70 11.84 -1.51
CA LEU A 129 6.82 11.17 -0.56
C LEU A 129 7.38 9.81 -0.11
N ALA A 130 7.94 9.03 -1.03
CA ALA A 130 8.58 7.76 -0.69
C ALA A 130 9.77 7.94 0.26
N VAL A 131 10.61 8.96 0.00
CA VAL A 131 11.76 9.32 0.88
C VAL A 131 11.27 9.90 2.21
N GLY A 132 10.21 10.70 2.19
CA GLY A 132 9.63 11.33 3.39
C GLY A 132 8.84 10.36 4.29
N SER A 133 8.34 9.27 3.74
CA SER A 133 7.52 8.29 4.49
C SER A 133 8.23 7.70 5.71
N PRO A 134 9.51 7.29 5.67
CA PRO A 134 10.24 6.83 6.86
C PRO A 134 10.38 7.91 7.93
N ALA A 135 10.39 9.19 7.57
CA ALA A 135 10.44 10.29 8.54
C ALA A 135 9.14 10.43 9.34
N ALA A 136 8.02 9.97 8.82
CA ALA A 136 6.74 9.94 9.52
C ALA A 136 6.74 8.97 10.72
N ASP A 137 7.66 8.00 10.73
CA ASP A 137 7.84 7.06 11.84
C ASP A 137 8.56 7.70 13.05
N ARG A 138 9.31 8.77 12.85
CA ARG A 138 10.03 9.40 13.95
C ARG A 138 9.07 10.09 14.92
N PRO A 139 9.05 9.72 16.21
CA PRO A 139 8.29 10.47 17.19
C PRO A 139 8.80 11.93 17.17
N ARG A 140 7.87 12.90 17.11
CA ARG A 140 8.23 14.31 17.28
C ARG A 140 8.99 14.43 18.59
N GLN A 141 10.30 14.65 18.54
CA GLN A 141 11.06 15.08 19.72
C GLN A 141 10.35 16.34 20.24
N ARG A 142 9.74 16.23 21.41
CA ARG A 142 9.27 17.40 22.13
C ARG A 142 10.51 18.27 22.33
N ARG A 143 10.57 19.41 21.66
CA ARG A 143 11.51 20.47 22.02
C ARG A 143 11.31 20.70 23.52
N GLY A 144 12.27 20.25 24.30
CA GLY A 144 12.29 20.52 25.72
C GLY A 144 12.19 22.02 25.89
N LYS A 145 11.18 22.45 26.66
CA LYS A 145 11.19 23.80 27.20
C LYS A 145 12.50 23.91 27.98
N ALA A 146 13.38 24.79 27.53
CA ALA A 146 14.48 25.26 28.38
C ALA A 146 13.85 25.70 29.68
N ARG A 147 14.22 25.07 30.78
CA ARG A 147 13.95 25.59 32.10
C ARG A 147 14.93 26.74 32.26
N ASP A 148 14.39 27.95 32.17
CA ASP A 148 15.10 29.11 32.68
C ASP A 148 15.27 28.90 34.18
N ALA A 149 16.53 28.88 34.61
CA ALA A 149 16.95 28.94 36.00
C ALA A 149 17.09 30.43 36.38
#